data_ed43651238d8c2d9c2c21cbe26bf66dc
#
_entry.id   ed43651238d8c2d9c2c21cbe26bf66dc
#
_cell.length_a   1.000
_cell.length_b   1.000
_cell.length_c   1.000
_cell.angle_alpha   90.00
_cell.angle_beta   90.00
_cell.angle_gamma   90.00
#
_symmetry.space_group_name_H-M   'P 1'
#
loop_
_entity.id
_entity.type
_entity.pdbx_description
1 polymer ?
#
loop_
_entity_poly.entity_id
_entity_poly.type
_entity_poly.pdbx_seq_one_letter_code
_entity_poly.pdbx_strand_id
1 'polypeptide(L)'
;MTEIRKIKVLVCKPGLDGHDRGAKVLARALRDAGMEVIYTGLHQTPDMIVQTVLQEDPDAVMLSMLSGAHKALCPVIMDKLKENEIDDVLVSVGGIIPDEDKPFLEEHGLKGFYGPGTELKIIVEFVKNNLKR
;
A
#
# COMPACT_ATOMS: atom_id res chain seq x y z
N MET A 1 6.28 23.72 -20.62
CA MET A 1 7.06 22.57 -20.19
C MET A 1 6.31 21.86 -19.05
N THR A 2 6.14 20.59 -19.19
CA THR A 2 5.42 19.83 -18.18
C THR A 2 6.41 19.29 -17.16
N GLU A 3 6.19 19.65 -15.92
CA GLU A 3 7.00 19.13 -14.84
C GLU A 3 6.59 17.70 -14.53
N ILE A 4 7.56 16.79 -14.52
CA ILE A 4 7.29 15.39 -14.18
C ILE A 4 7.47 15.22 -12.69
N ARG A 5 6.35 15.08 -11.99
CA ARG A 5 6.36 14.86 -10.54
C ARG A 5 6.69 13.40 -10.27
N LYS A 6 7.57 13.16 -9.32
CA LYS A 6 7.84 11.79 -8.86
C LYS A 6 6.62 11.21 -8.17
N ILE A 7 6.33 9.96 -8.48
CA ILE A 7 5.30 9.20 -7.76
C ILE A 7 5.82 8.91 -6.37
N LYS A 8 5.04 9.25 -5.36
CA LYS A 8 5.40 9.03 -3.96
C LYS A 8 4.60 7.86 -3.42
N VAL A 9 5.29 6.87 -2.89
CA VAL A 9 4.68 5.63 -2.41
C VAL A 9 5.05 5.41 -0.95
N LEU A 10 4.04 5.09 -0.15
CA LEU A 10 4.21 4.71 1.23
C LEU A 10 4.12 3.19 1.32
N VAL A 11 5.15 2.54 1.87
CA VAL A 11 5.15 1.08 2.09
C VAL A 11 5.01 0.84 3.58
N CYS A 12 3.93 0.15 3.97
CA CYS A 12 3.56 -0.05 5.37
C CYS A 12 3.50 -1.52 5.74
N LYS A 13 3.84 -1.81 6.99
CA LYS A 13 3.68 -3.13 7.60
C LYS A 13 2.68 -3.02 8.77
N PRO A 14 1.37 -3.12 8.52
CA PRO A 14 0.40 -3.01 9.60
C PRO A 14 0.37 -4.25 10.49
N GLY A 15 -0.02 -4.05 11.74
CA GLY A 15 -0.18 -5.13 12.70
C GLY A 15 1.11 -5.55 13.37
N LEU A 16 1.12 -6.76 13.93
CA LEU A 16 2.23 -7.26 14.74
C LEU A 16 3.22 -8.13 13.96
N ASP A 17 3.09 -8.15 12.63
CA ASP A 17 3.97 -8.94 11.77
C ASP A 17 5.40 -8.39 11.78
N GLY A 18 6.35 -9.25 12.14
CA GLY A 18 7.77 -8.87 12.19
C GLY A 18 8.56 -9.22 10.93
N HIS A 19 7.90 -9.72 9.89
CA HIS A 19 8.56 -10.16 8.66
C HIS A 19 8.58 -9.06 7.62
N ASP A 20 9.64 -8.27 7.58
CA ASP A 20 9.70 -7.06 6.74
C ASP A 20 10.50 -7.21 5.44
N ARG A 21 11.07 -8.38 5.17
CA ARG A 21 11.92 -8.57 3.99
C ARG A 21 11.20 -8.25 2.69
N GLY A 22 9.97 -8.77 2.52
CA GLY A 22 9.19 -8.52 1.31
C GLY A 22 8.88 -7.03 1.12
N ALA A 23 8.53 -6.35 2.20
CA ALA A 23 8.25 -4.92 2.15
C ALA A 23 9.49 -4.11 1.77
N LYS A 24 10.65 -4.48 2.30
CA LYS A 24 11.91 -3.81 1.96
C LYS A 24 12.31 -4.03 0.52
N VAL A 25 12.14 -5.25 0.01
CA VAL A 25 12.42 -5.58 -1.39
C VAL A 25 11.50 -4.78 -2.32
N LEU A 26 10.21 -4.69 -1.99
CA LEU A 26 9.27 -3.89 -2.74
C LEU A 26 9.65 -2.41 -2.72
N ALA A 27 9.98 -1.88 -1.56
CA ALA A 27 10.39 -0.47 -1.44
C ALA A 27 11.59 -0.16 -2.34
N ARG A 28 12.57 -1.06 -2.36
CA ARG A 28 13.76 -0.89 -3.20
C ARG A 28 13.40 -0.91 -4.68
N ALA A 29 12.52 -1.84 -5.10
CA ALA A 29 12.12 -1.94 -6.49
C ALA A 29 11.40 -0.67 -6.95
N LEU A 30 10.54 -0.10 -6.13
CA LEU A 30 9.85 1.14 -6.44
C LEU A 30 10.83 2.31 -6.54
N ARG A 31 11.81 2.38 -5.65
CA ARG A 31 12.86 3.41 -5.72
C ARG A 31 13.69 3.28 -6.99
N ASP A 32 14.07 2.04 -7.34
CA ASP A 32 14.86 1.78 -8.55
C ASP A 32 14.08 2.18 -9.82
N ALA A 33 12.75 2.18 -9.74
CA ALA A 33 11.89 2.63 -10.83
C ALA A 33 11.69 4.15 -10.88
N GLY A 34 12.36 4.89 -10.00
CA GLY A 34 12.33 6.35 -10.00
C GLY A 34 11.29 6.97 -9.08
N MET A 35 10.64 6.18 -8.25
CA MET A 35 9.64 6.68 -7.30
C MET A 35 10.29 7.14 -5.99
N GLU A 36 9.65 8.07 -5.32
CA GLU A 36 10.00 8.43 -3.95
C GLU A 36 9.27 7.46 -3.03
N VAL A 37 10.01 6.75 -2.18
CA VAL A 37 9.42 5.71 -1.33
C VAL A 37 9.72 5.99 0.13
N ILE A 38 8.67 5.92 0.94
CA ILE A 38 8.79 6.01 2.39
C ILE A 38 8.38 4.66 2.96
N TYR A 39 9.31 4.01 3.66
CA TYR A 39 9.02 2.77 4.37
C TYR A 39 8.77 3.11 5.83
N THR A 40 7.56 2.79 6.34
CA THR A 40 7.15 3.17 7.69
C THR A 40 7.78 2.32 8.79
N GLY A 41 8.32 1.15 8.45
CA GLY A 41 8.80 0.20 9.45
C GLY A 41 7.71 -0.77 9.88
N LEU A 42 8.04 -1.57 10.88
CA LEU A 42 7.18 -2.64 11.41
C LEU A 42 6.09 -2.10 12.34
N HIS A 43 5.11 -2.95 12.61
CA HIS A 43 4.11 -2.78 13.66
C HIS A 43 3.30 -1.49 13.57
N GLN A 44 2.92 -1.10 12.36
CA GLN A 44 2.13 0.11 12.16
C GLN A 44 0.67 -0.13 12.52
N THR A 45 0.10 0.76 13.34
CA THR A 45 -1.35 0.75 13.60
C THR A 45 -2.06 1.50 12.48
N PRO A 46 -3.38 1.27 12.30
CA PRO A 46 -4.14 2.07 11.33
C PRO A 46 -4.00 3.58 11.55
N ASP A 47 -4.03 4.05 12.80
CA ASP A 47 -3.86 5.47 13.09
C ASP A 47 -2.49 5.99 12.69
N MET A 48 -1.43 5.22 12.93
CA MET A 48 -0.07 5.59 12.53
C MET A 48 0.04 5.71 11.01
N ILE A 49 -0.58 4.78 10.28
CA ILE A 49 -0.57 4.80 8.81
C ILE A 49 -1.27 6.05 8.30
N VAL A 50 -2.47 6.34 8.82
CA VAL A 50 -3.23 7.50 8.39
C VAL A 50 -2.51 8.81 8.70
N GLN A 51 -1.87 8.91 9.87
CA GLN A 51 -1.07 10.09 10.21
C GLN A 51 0.07 10.29 9.22
N THR A 52 0.74 9.21 8.83
CA THR A 52 1.82 9.30 7.85
C THR A 52 1.28 9.72 6.47
N VAL A 53 0.11 9.19 6.07
CA VAL A 53 -0.52 9.60 4.82
C VAL A 53 -0.85 11.10 4.84
N LEU A 54 -1.35 11.61 5.95
CA LEU A 54 -1.63 13.04 6.09
C LEU A 54 -0.37 13.89 6.00
N GLN A 55 0.71 13.45 6.62
CA GLN A 55 1.98 14.19 6.63
C GLN A 55 2.68 14.15 5.29
N GLU A 56 2.71 13.01 4.64
CA GLU A 56 3.51 12.79 3.44
C GLU A 56 2.75 12.99 2.14
N ASP A 57 1.43 12.95 2.19
CA ASP A 57 0.57 13.08 1.02
C ASP A 57 1.02 12.20 -0.16
N PRO A 58 1.09 10.87 0.03
CA PRO A 58 1.57 9.98 -1.02
C PRO A 58 0.51 9.79 -2.12
N ASP A 59 0.98 9.33 -3.28
CA ASP A 59 0.10 8.95 -4.39
C ASP A 59 -0.44 7.54 -4.20
N ALA A 60 0.31 6.68 -3.53
CA ALA A 60 -0.06 5.29 -3.30
C ALA A 60 0.42 4.81 -1.94
N VAL A 61 -0.35 3.88 -1.38
CA VAL A 61 -0.01 3.18 -0.13
C VAL A 61 -0.01 1.69 -0.43
N MET A 62 1.11 1.03 -0.13
CA MET A 62 1.27 -0.40 -0.29
C MET A 62 1.29 -1.04 1.09
N LEU A 63 0.25 -1.81 1.40
CA LEU A 63 0.16 -2.52 2.68
C LEU A 63 0.75 -3.91 2.52
N SER A 64 1.84 -4.20 3.20
CA SER A 64 2.48 -5.51 3.15
C SER A 64 2.07 -6.30 4.38
N MET A 65 1.31 -7.37 4.17
CA MET A 65 0.73 -8.17 5.25
C MET A 65 1.10 -9.64 5.12
N LEU A 66 1.35 -10.29 6.23
CA LEU A 66 1.34 -11.74 6.29
C LEU A 66 -0.10 -12.21 6.48
N SER A 67 -0.34 -13.49 6.22
CA SER A 67 -1.67 -14.08 6.12
C SER A 67 -2.60 -13.77 7.30
N GLY A 68 -3.86 -13.54 6.98
CA GLY A 68 -4.97 -13.49 7.94
C GLY A 68 -5.32 -12.13 8.51
N ALA A 69 -4.43 -11.16 8.46
CA ALA A 69 -4.67 -9.85 9.04
C ALA A 69 -5.46 -8.90 8.13
N HIS A 70 -5.50 -9.18 6.85
CA HIS A 70 -6.07 -8.26 5.85
C HIS A 70 -7.56 -7.98 6.06
N LYS A 71 -8.36 -8.97 6.44
CA LYS A 71 -9.81 -8.78 6.63
C LYS A 71 -10.12 -7.90 7.85
N ALA A 72 -9.27 -7.96 8.88
CA ALA A 72 -9.48 -7.16 10.08
C ALA A 72 -8.92 -5.75 9.93
N LEU A 73 -7.74 -5.60 9.34
CA LEU A 73 -7.02 -4.33 9.29
C LEU A 73 -7.38 -3.45 8.10
N CYS A 74 -7.57 -4.03 6.92
CA CYS A 74 -7.82 -3.22 5.72
C CYS A 74 -9.08 -2.36 5.80
N PRO A 75 -10.23 -2.89 6.24
CA PRO A 75 -11.41 -2.03 6.37
C PRO A 75 -11.21 -0.88 7.34
N VAL A 76 -10.53 -1.13 8.46
CA VAL A 76 -10.27 -0.09 9.47
C VAL A 76 -9.39 1.02 8.88
N ILE A 77 -8.34 0.64 8.15
CA ILE A 77 -7.46 1.61 7.50
C ILE A 77 -8.24 2.45 6.49
N MET A 78 -9.05 1.80 5.65
CA MET A 78 -9.82 2.49 4.62
C MET A 78 -10.88 3.42 5.23
N ASP A 79 -11.54 3.00 6.31
CA ASP A 79 -12.51 3.83 7.01
C ASP A 79 -11.84 5.08 7.60
N LYS A 80 -10.67 4.91 8.19
CA LYS A 80 -9.92 6.05 8.75
C LYS A 80 -9.45 7.02 7.67
N LEU A 81 -9.08 6.52 6.51
CA LEU A 81 -8.74 7.39 5.38
C LEU A 81 -9.96 8.21 4.95
N LYS A 82 -11.13 7.57 4.86
CA LYS A 82 -12.38 8.27 4.53
C LYS A 82 -12.74 9.33 5.57
N GLU A 83 -12.60 9.01 6.85
CA GLU A 83 -12.87 9.96 7.94
C GLU A 83 -12.01 11.21 7.84
N ASN A 84 -10.81 11.09 7.24
CA ASN A 84 -9.89 12.21 7.04
C ASN A 84 -10.00 12.79 5.62
N GLU A 85 -11.06 12.46 4.90
CA GLU A 85 -11.33 12.96 3.54
C GLU A 85 -10.23 12.62 2.53
N ILE A 86 -9.55 11.49 2.74
CA ILE A 86 -8.52 11.01 1.83
C ILE A 86 -9.16 9.99 0.89
N ASP A 87 -9.39 10.38 -0.36
CA ASP A 87 -10.08 9.55 -1.36
C ASP A 87 -9.30 9.41 -2.67
N ASP A 88 -8.16 10.07 -2.79
CA ASP A 88 -7.39 10.12 -4.03
C ASP A 88 -6.07 9.35 -3.98
N VAL A 89 -5.93 8.46 -2.99
CA VAL A 89 -4.74 7.64 -2.81
C VAL A 89 -5.03 6.21 -3.24
N LEU A 90 -4.16 5.64 -4.06
CA LEU A 90 -4.23 4.23 -4.41
C LEU A 90 -3.76 3.40 -3.21
N VAL A 91 -4.58 2.45 -2.76
CA VAL A 91 -4.21 1.54 -1.65
C VAL A 91 -4.21 0.11 -2.16
N SER A 92 -3.06 -0.53 -2.12
CA SER A 92 -2.87 -1.92 -2.57
C SER A 92 -2.40 -2.79 -1.41
N VAL A 93 -2.62 -4.10 -1.55
CA VAL A 93 -2.27 -5.08 -0.50
C VAL A 93 -1.35 -6.15 -1.07
N GLY A 94 -0.24 -6.37 -0.39
CA GLY A 94 0.66 -7.49 -0.67
C GLY A 94 0.59 -8.52 0.44
N GLY A 95 0.68 -9.78 0.08
CA GLY A 95 0.64 -10.90 1.01
C GLY A 95 -0.17 -12.05 0.45
N ILE A 96 -0.40 -13.06 1.27
CA ILE A 96 -1.22 -14.20 0.86
C ILE A 96 -2.68 -13.83 1.08
N ILE A 97 -3.35 -13.43 -0.01
CA ILE A 97 -4.75 -13.03 0.02
C ILE A 97 -5.56 -14.07 -0.76
N PRO A 98 -6.45 -14.83 -0.09
CA PRO A 98 -7.31 -15.77 -0.81
C PRO A 98 -8.18 -15.04 -1.82
N ASP A 99 -8.40 -15.67 -2.98
CA ASP A 99 -9.21 -15.07 -4.04
C ASP A 99 -10.61 -14.72 -3.56
N GLU A 100 -11.18 -15.53 -2.66
CA GLU A 100 -12.49 -15.31 -2.09
C GLU A 100 -12.60 -14.05 -1.24
N ASP A 101 -11.48 -13.53 -0.72
CA ASP A 101 -11.46 -12.33 0.09
C ASP A 101 -11.29 -11.05 -0.75
N LYS A 102 -10.86 -11.18 -1.99
CA LYS A 102 -10.60 -10.02 -2.85
C LYS A 102 -11.83 -9.13 -3.08
N PRO A 103 -13.01 -9.69 -3.39
CA PRO A 103 -14.20 -8.84 -3.57
C PRO A 103 -14.55 -8.04 -2.32
N PHE A 104 -14.39 -8.62 -1.14
CA PHE A 104 -14.59 -7.92 0.13
C PHE A 104 -13.65 -6.72 0.28
N LEU A 105 -12.38 -6.92 -0.03
CA LEU A 105 -11.39 -5.85 0.05
C LEU A 105 -11.64 -4.77 -1.01
N GLU A 106 -12.02 -5.18 -2.21
CA GLU A 106 -12.33 -4.22 -3.28
C GLU A 106 -13.53 -3.34 -2.94
N GLU A 107 -14.54 -3.90 -2.25
CA GLU A 107 -15.68 -3.13 -1.76
C GLU A 107 -15.25 -2.03 -0.79
N HIS A 108 -14.17 -2.26 -0.04
CA HIS A 108 -13.62 -1.27 0.87
C HIS A 108 -12.67 -0.29 0.19
N GLY A 109 -12.50 -0.40 -1.12
CA GLY A 109 -11.69 0.56 -1.87
C GLY A 109 -10.26 0.16 -2.13
N LEU A 110 -9.87 -1.05 -1.72
CA LEU A 110 -8.52 -1.56 -2.01
C LEU A 110 -8.44 -2.03 -3.46
N LYS A 111 -7.29 -1.80 -4.09
CA LYS A 111 -7.09 -2.15 -5.49
C LYS A 111 -5.68 -2.68 -5.68
N GLY A 112 -5.58 -3.89 -6.25
CA GLY A 112 -4.29 -4.53 -6.47
C GLY A 112 -3.88 -5.43 -5.31
N PHE A 113 -3.69 -6.70 -5.62
CA PHE A 113 -3.35 -7.73 -4.64
C PHE A 113 -2.16 -8.53 -5.16
N TYR A 114 -1.08 -8.59 -4.39
CA TYR A 114 0.16 -9.23 -4.83
C TYR A 114 0.56 -10.33 -3.86
N GLY A 115 0.57 -11.56 -4.35
CA GLY A 115 1.04 -12.69 -3.59
C GLY A 115 2.56 -12.84 -3.64
N PRO A 116 3.10 -13.76 -2.82
CA PRO A 116 4.50 -14.13 -2.93
C PRO A 116 4.79 -14.62 -4.35
N GLY A 117 5.91 -14.23 -4.91
CA GLY A 117 6.28 -14.63 -6.26
C GLY A 117 5.75 -13.73 -7.37
N THR A 118 4.92 -12.73 -7.07
CA THR A 118 4.55 -11.71 -8.05
C THR A 118 5.80 -10.94 -8.45
N GLU A 119 6.04 -10.81 -9.75
CA GLU A 119 7.19 -10.06 -10.23
C GLU A 119 7.11 -8.59 -9.82
N LEU A 120 8.20 -8.05 -9.31
CA LEU A 120 8.26 -6.65 -8.87
C LEU A 120 7.93 -5.68 -10.00
N LYS A 121 8.35 -6.02 -11.21
CA LYS A 121 8.04 -5.24 -12.42
C LYS A 121 6.53 -5.07 -12.61
N ILE A 122 5.74 -6.12 -12.36
CA ILE A 122 4.28 -6.07 -12.47
C ILE A 122 3.71 -5.10 -11.45
N ILE A 123 4.22 -5.14 -10.23
CA ILE A 123 3.77 -4.24 -9.17
C ILE A 123 4.09 -2.78 -9.51
N VAL A 124 5.30 -2.53 -9.97
CA VAL A 124 5.74 -1.19 -10.39
C VAL A 124 4.82 -0.64 -11.48
N GLU A 125 4.55 -1.44 -12.52
CA GLU A 125 3.67 -1.02 -13.61
C GLU A 125 2.24 -0.77 -13.14
N PHE A 126 1.74 -1.61 -12.23
CA PHE A 126 0.41 -1.41 -11.67
C PHE A 126 0.30 -0.07 -10.95
N VAL A 127 1.28 0.28 -10.14
CA VAL A 127 1.28 1.57 -9.44
C VAL A 127 1.24 2.72 -10.42
N LYS A 128 2.10 2.67 -11.44
CA LYS A 128 2.15 3.72 -12.47
C LYS A 128 0.83 3.91 -13.20
N ASN A 129 0.12 2.81 -13.45
CA ASN A 129 -1.07 2.82 -14.30
C ASN A 129 -2.39 2.99 -13.55
N ASN A 130 -2.38 2.98 -12.23
CA ASN A 130 -3.61 2.97 -11.43
C ASN A 130 -3.70 4.10 -10.40
N LEU A 131 -2.88 5.12 -10.51
CA LEU A 131 -2.96 6.26 -9.61
C LEU A 131 -4.28 7.00 -9.84
N LYS A 132 -4.86 7.49 -8.75
CA LYS A 132 -6.13 8.26 -8.80
C LYS A 132 -5.91 9.74 -9.09
N ARG A 133 -4.66 10.19 -9.01
CA ARG A 133 -4.29 11.60 -9.25
C ARG A 133 -3.81 11.84 -10.64
#